data_b2ecfc77037cd27659cf46411cd49d9a
#
_entry.id   b2ecfc77037cd27659cf46411cd49d9a
#
_cell.length_a   1.000
_cell.length_b   1.000
_cell.length_c   1.000
_cell.angle_alpha   90.00
_cell.angle_beta   90.00
_cell.angle_gamma   90.00
#
_symmetry.space_group_name_H-M   'P 1'
#
loop_
_entity.id
_entity.type
_entity.pdbx_description
1 polymer ?
#
loop_
_entity_poly.entity_id
_entity_poly.type
_entity_poly.pdbx_seq_one_letter_code
_entity_poly.pdbx_strand_id
1 'polypeptide(L)'
;DRDIAESMLESLKRKGIEIRLNAYALSVYDTADGITLTYTDNSDNTPYFWEGDALLLATGRRPMTDGLNLHAAGIRTDTRGALIVNEHLQTTAPHIWAMGDVRGGALYDYLSLDDFRIITNRLFGNKKRKTDDRIPVPYVIFTDPPLAHIGMTEEEAVKRGYSLQVSRLPAAAIPRARTLQQIDGMMKAIVNAHTGRIIGCTLFCIDAPEVINLVSLAMKNDLHYSILRDFIFTHPSMSEGLNDLFKAF
;
A
#
# COMPACT_ATOMS: atom_id res chain seq x y z
N ASP A 1 -1.47 -8.03 5.99
CA ASP A 1 -1.71 -8.95 7.12
C ASP A 1 -3.17 -9.38 7.18
N ARG A 2 -3.41 -10.63 7.53
CA ARG A 2 -4.74 -11.23 7.51
C ARG A 2 -5.68 -10.59 8.54
N ASP A 3 -5.21 -10.34 9.74
CA ASP A 3 -5.95 -9.68 10.81
C ASP A 3 -6.42 -8.26 10.42
N ILE A 4 -5.59 -7.51 9.72
CA ILE A 4 -5.95 -6.20 9.15
C ILE A 4 -7.01 -6.35 8.06
N ALA A 5 -6.85 -7.32 7.14
CA ALA A 5 -7.81 -7.57 6.08
C ALA A 5 -9.18 -8.01 6.63
N GLU A 6 -9.20 -8.84 7.67
CA GLU A 6 -10.41 -9.25 8.37
C GLU A 6 -11.11 -8.05 9.05
N SER A 7 -10.34 -7.19 9.74
CA SER A 7 -10.87 -5.96 10.33
C SER A 7 -11.48 -5.01 9.29
N MET A 8 -10.83 -4.87 8.12
CA MET A 8 -11.37 -4.09 7.01
C MET A 8 -12.65 -4.72 6.44
N LEU A 9 -12.66 -6.04 6.22
CA LEU A 9 -13.83 -6.77 5.73
C LEU A 9 -15.05 -6.55 6.64
N GLU A 10 -14.86 -6.62 7.95
CA GLU A 10 -15.93 -6.37 8.93
C GLU A 10 -16.42 -4.92 8.89
N SER A 11 -15.52 -3.95 8.79
CA SER A 11 -15.88 -2.54 8.67
C SER A 11 -16.71 -2.26 7.42
N LEU A 12 -16.30 -2.79 6.26
CA LEU A 12 -17.02 -2.63 5.00
C LEU A 12 -18.40 -3.33 5.03
N LYS A 13 -18.50 -4.51 5.63
CA LYS A 13 -19.78 -5.20 5.82
C LYS A 13 -20.76 -4.41 6.69
N ARG A 14 -20.28 -3.78 7.79
CA ARG A 14 -21.13 -2.91 8.61
C ARG A 14 -21.67 -1.70 7.84
N LYS A 15 -20.96 -1.26 6.81
CA LYS A 15 -21.41 -0.19 5.88
C LYS A 15 -22.37 -0.70 4.79
N GLY A 16 -22.78 -1.97 4.82
CA GLY A 16 -23.72 -2.56 3.88
C GLY A 16 -23.08 -3.03 2.57
N ILE A 17 -21.75 -3.10 2.48
CA ILE A 17 -21.05 -3.59 1.28
C ILE A 17 -20.97 -5.11 1.32
N GLU A 18 -21.56 -5.76 0.32
CA GLU A 18 -21.41 -7.19 0.12
C GLU A 18 -20.07 -7.48 -0.57
N ILE A 19 -19.24 -8.33 0.04
CA ILE A 19 -17.93 -8.68 -0.47
C ILE A 19 -17.86 -10.18 -0.72
N ARG A 20 -17.56 -10.56 -1.95
CA ARG A 20 -17.32 -11.94 -2.38
C ARG A 20 -15.82 -12.14 -2.58
N LEU A 21 -15.19 -12.88 -1.66
CA LEU A 21 -13.79 -13.29 -1.79
C LEU A 21 -13.69 -14.52 -2.65
N ASN A 22 -12.52 -14.74 -3.26
CA ASN A 22 -12.25 -15.87 -4.16
C ASN A 22 -13.22 -15.96 -5.37
N ALA A 23 -13.89 -14.86 -5.71
CA ALA A 23 -14.81 -14.80 -6.84
C ALA A 23 -14.08 -14.32 -8.10
N TYR A 24 -14.42 -14.93 -9.23
CA TYR A 24 -13.86 -14.59 -10.53
C TYR A 24 -14.97 -14.16 -11.51
N ALA A 25 -14.91 -12.94 -12.00
CA ALA A 25 -15.87 -12.43 -12.98
C ALA A 25 -15.67 -13.12 -14.33
N LEU A 26 -16.74 -13.67 -14.88
CA LEU A 26 -16.74 -14.40 -16.17
C LEU A 26 -17.25 -13.55 -17.33
N SER A 27 -18.39 -12.90 -17.14
CA SER A 27 -19.04 -12.12 -18.20
C SER A 27 -19.95 -11.05 -17.62
N VAL A 28 -20.20 -10.03 -18.43
CA VAL A 28 -21.11 -8.93 -18.13
C VAL A 28 -22.03 -8.75 -19.33
N TYR A 29 -23.31 -8.55 -19.06
CA TYR A 29 -24.31 -8.31 -20.07
C TYR A 29 -25.19 -7.11 -19.68
N ASP A 30 -25.43 -6.23 -20.63
CA ASP A 30 -26.49 -5.22 -20.51
C ASP A 30 -27.86 -5.89 -20.70
N THR A 31 -28.80 -5.51 -19.83
CA THR A 31 -30.19 -5.93 -19.91
C THR A 31 -31.11 -4.71 -19.97
N ALA A 32 -32.39 -4.89 -20.23
CA ALA A 32 -33.34 -3.78 -20.25
C ALA A 32 -33.47 -3.09 -18.88
N ASP A 33 -33.18 -3.81 -17.80
CA ASP A 33 -33.38 -3.38 -16.41
C ASP A 33 -32.05 -3.09 -15.68
N GLY A 34 -30.90 -3.13 -16.38
CA GLY A 34 -29.58 -2.90 -15.77
C GLY A 34 -28.48 -3.80 -16.31
N ILE A 35 -27.57 -4.24 -15.43
CA ILE A 35 -26.40 -5.04 -15.78
C ILE A 35 -26.45 -6.37 -15.03
N THR A 36 -26.22 -7.47 -15.75
CA THR A 36 -26.02 -8.79 -15.14
C THR A 36 -24.55 -9.17 -15.20
N LEU A 37 -23.95 -9.44 -14.03
CA LEU A 37 -22.61 -9.99 -13.88
C LEU A 37 -22.70 -11.49 -13.58
N THR A 38 -22.01 -12.31 -14.37
CA THR A 38 -21.78 -13.73 -14.05
C THR A 38 -20.40 -13.89 -13.43
N TYR A 39 -20.30 -14.58 -12.30
CA TYR A 39 -19.04 -14.88 -11.62
C TYR A 39 -19.04 -16.32 -11.08
N THR A 40 -17.87 -16.86 -10.81
CA THR A 40 -17.69 -18.15 -10.12
C THR A 40 -17.02 -17.94 -8.77
N ASP A 41 -17.33 -18.80 -7.82
CA ASP A 41 -16.50 -19.03 -6.64
C ASP A 41 -15.41 -20.05 -7.01
N ASN A 42 -14.14 -19.73 -6.69
CA ASN A 42 -13.01 -20.64 -6.98
C ASN A 42 -13.06 -21.97 -6.19
N SER A 43 -13.94 -22.08 -5.20
CA SER A 43 -14.09 -23.29 -4.38
C SER A 43 -14.86 -24.41 -5.09
N ASP A 44 -15.82 -24.06 -5.94
CA ASP A 44 -16.75 -25.02 -6.56
C ASP A 44 -16.95 -24.83 -8.08
N ASN A 45 -16.41 -23.76 -8.66
CA ASN A 45 -16.61 -23.34 -10.05
C ASN A 45 -18.10 -23.18 -10.46
N THR A 46 -19.00 -23.06 -9.49
CA THR A 46 -20.42 -22.85 -9.75
C THR A 46 -20.64 -21.43 -10.26
N PRO A 47 -21.38 -21.23 -11.37
CA PRO A 47 -21.69 -19.90 -11.84
C PRO A 47 -22.78 -19.26 -10.97
N TYR A 48 -22.53 -18.04 -10.53
CA TYR A 48 -23.45 -17.18 -9.81
C TYR A 48 -23.78 -15.97 -10.66
N PHE A 49 -24.95 -15.37 -10.41
CA PHE A 49 -25.42 -14.18 -11.09
C PHE A 49 -25.66 -13.06 -10.09
N TRP A 50 -25.31 -11.87 -10.50
CA TRP A 50 -25.60 -10.64 -9.75
C TRP A 50 -26.18 -9.61 -10.71
N GLU A 51 -27.19 -8.87 -10.27
CA GLU A 51 -27.85 -7.81 -11.05
C GLU A 51 -27.67 -6.47 -10.35
N GLY A 52 -27.52 -5.40 -11.12
CA GLY A 52 -27.32 -4.06 -10.59
C GLY A 52 -27.47 -2.98 -11.64
N ASP A 53 -27.51 -1.73 -11.18
CA ASP A 53 -27.75 -0.57 -12.02
C ASP A 53 -26.47 -0.03 -12.68
N ALA A 54 -25.29 -0.34 -12.09
CA ALA A 54 -24.01 0.14 -12.56
C ALA A 54 -22.87 -0.84 -12.26
N LEU A 55 -21.83 -0.83 -13.08
CA LEU A 55 -20.63 -1.64 -12.90
C LEU A 55 -19.39 -0.75 -12.88
N LEU A 56 -18.57 -0.90 -11.83
CA LEU A 56 -17.23 -0.32 -11.75
C LEU A 56 -16.17 -1.38 -12.03
N LEU A 57 -15.39 -1.22 -13.09
CA LEU A 57 -14.23 -2.05 -13.39
C LEU A 57 -12.98 -1.50 -12.68
N ALA A 58 -12.59 -2.13 -11.58
CA ALA A 58 -11.42 -1.77 -10.79
C ALA A 58 -10.35 -2.88 -10.79
N THR A 59 -10.16 -3.56 -11.93
CA THR A 59 -9.37 -4.78 -12.10
C THR A 59 -7.86 -4.54 -12.29
N GLY A 60 -7.38 -3.33 -12.04
CA GLY A 60 -5.98 -2.97 -12.12
C GLY A 60 -5.65 -2.01 -13.25
N ARG A 61 -4.35 -1.79 -13.47
CA ARG A 61 -3.81 -0.86 -14.47
C ARG A 61 -2.65 -1.52 -15.21
N ARG A 62 -2.43 -1.11 -16.45
CA ARG A 62 -1.26 -1.48 -17.25
C ARG A 62 -0.54 -0.22 -17.74
N PRO A 63 0.77 -0.29 -18.00
CA PRO A 63 1.49 0.82 -18.63
C PRO A 63 0.89 1.18 -19.98
N MET A 64 0.71 2.47 -20.24
CA MET A 64 0.24 2.98 -21.53
C MET A 64 1.43 3.17 -22.46
N THR A 65 1.86 2.10 -23.09
CA THR A 65 3.01 2.08 -24.01
C THR A 65 2.64 1.76 -25.45
N ASP A 66 1.36 1.45 -25.69
CA ASP A 66 0.83 1.15 -27.02
C ASP A 66 1.04 2.37 -27.96
N GLY A 67 1.51 2.13 -29.18
CA GLY A 67 1.72 3.17 -30.18
C GLY A 67 3.02 3.99 -30.05
N LEU A 68 3.83 3.79 -28.99
CA LEU A 68 5.10 4.52 -28.81
C LEU A 68 6.25 4.00 -29.68
N ASN A 69 6.07 2.87 -30.37
CA ASN A 69 7.11 2.23 -31.19
C ASN A 69 8.47 2.07 -30.49
N LEU A 70 8.42 1.63 -29.22
CA LEU A 70 9.58 1.56 -28.31
C LEU A 70 10.74 0.74 -28.89
N HIS A 71 10.44 -0.30 -29.65
CA HIS A 71 11.44 -1.16 -30.29
C HIS A 71 12.33 -0.36 -31.28
N ALA A 72 11.77 0.57 -32.05
CA ALA A 72 12.53 1.42 -32.97
C ALA A 72 13.51 2.34 -32.22
N ALA A 73 13.23 2.69 -30.96
CA ALA A 73 14.12 3.45 -30.10
C ALA A 73 15.12 2.56 -29.30
N GLY A 74 15.11 1.24 -29.51
CA GLY A 74 15.95 0.30 -28.75
C GLY A 74 15.53 0.11 -27.29
N ILE A 75 14.30 0.44 -26.95
CA ILE A 75 13.76 0.32 -25.59
C ILE A 75 13.09 -1.05 -25.41
N ARG A 76 13.48 -1.78 -24.38
CA ARG A 76 12.87 -3.05 -24.01
C ARG A 76 11.77 -2.83 -22.96
N THR A 77 10.74 -3.68 -23.03
CA THR A 77 9.65 -3.76 -22.08
C THR A 77 9.64 -5.12 -21.38
N ASP A 78 9.00 -5.19 -20.21
CA ASP A 78 8.67 -6.43 -19.56
C ASP A 78 7.44 -7.11 -20.20
N THR A 79 7.01 -8.24 -19.66
CA THR A 79 5.85 -9.01 -20.12
C THR A 79 4.51 -8.28 -19.94
N ARG A 80 4.46 -7.22 -19.15
CA ARG A 80 3.28 -6.37 -18.91
C ARG A 80 3.31 -5.09 -19.75
N GLY A 81 4.34 -4.90 -20.58
CA GLY A 81 4.53 -3.70 -21.39
C GLY A 81 5.20 -2.54 -20.66
N ALA A 82 5.67 -2.72 -19.42
CA ALA A 82 6.39 -1.67 -18.69
C ALA A 82 7.83 -1.53 -19.22
N LEU A 83 8.35 -0.28 -19.28
CA LEU A 83 9.70 -0.01 -19.71
C LEU A 83 10.72 -0.53 -18.68
N ILE A 84 11.68 -1.34 -19.16
CA ILE A 84 12.77 -1.82 -18.32
C ILE A 84 13.77 -0.69 -18.08
N VAL A 85 14.03 -0.37 -16.82
CA VAL A 85 14.95 0.68 -16.38
C VAL A 85 15.94 0.15 -15.33
N ASN A 86 17.09 0.82 -15.23
CA ASN A 86 18.04 0.60 -14.15
C ASN A 86 17.68 1.40 -12.88
N GLU A 87 18.51 1.32 -11.85
CA GLU A 87 18.32 2.02 -10.57
C GLU A 87 18.33 3.55 -10.67
N HIS A 88 18.80 4.10 -11.79
CA HIS A 88 18.77 5.53 -12.12
C HIS A 88 17.66 5.90 -13.08
N LEU A 89 16.70 4.99 -13.33
CA LEU A 89 15.54 5.14 -14.22
C LEU A 89 15.91 5.33 -15.70
N GLN A 90 17.14 4.95 -16.11
CA GLN A 90 17.58 4.95 -17.48
C GLN A 90 17.09 3.67 -18.16
N THR A 91 16.52 3.81 -19.35
CA THR A 91 16.06 2.69 -20.17
C THR A 91 17.24 1.94 -20.81
N THR A 92 16.94 0.94 -21.62
CA THR A 92 17.94 0.24 -22.44
C THR A 92 18.55 1.12 -23.53
N ALA A 93 17.91 2.25 -23.88
CA ALA A 93 18.48 3.30 -24.73
C ALA A 93 19.16 4.37 -23.85
N PRO A 94 20.50 4.57 -23.94
CA PRO A 94 21.26 5.36 -22.95
C PRO A 94 20.88 6.84 -22.80
N HIS A 95 20.17 7.39 -23.78
CA HIS A 95 19.72 8.79 -23.79
C HIS A 95 18.24 8.96 -23.44
N ILE A 96 17.57 7.87 -23.00
CA ILE A 96 16.14 7.86 -22.65
C ILE A 96 15.95 7.34 -21.22
N TRP A 97 15.18 8.08 -20.45
CA TRP A 97 14.74 7.73 -19.08
C TRP A 97 13.24 7.50 -19.08
N ALA A 98 12.76 6.69 -18.14
CA ALA A 98 11.34 6.50 -17.90
C ALA A 98 11.01 6.72 -16.43
N MET A 99 9.94 7.46 -16.18
CA MET A 99 9.47 7.79 -14.83
C MET A 99 7.95 7.55 -14.70
N GLY A 100 7.50 7.29 -13.48
CA GLY A 100 6.10 7.07 -13.19
C GLY A 100 5.60 5.71 -13.65
N ASP A 101 4.30 5.61 -13.88
CA ASP A 101 3.58 4.36 -14.11
C ASP A 101 4.07 3.58 -15.34
N VAL A 102 4.64 4.25 -16.31
CA VAL A 102 5.15 3.63 -17.55
C VAL A 102 6.26 2.60 -17.32
N ARG A 103 7.01 2.71 -16.20
CA ARG A 103 8.04 1.74 -15.80
C ARG A 103 7.51 0.57 -14.98
N GLY A 104 6.20 0.53 -14.71
CA GLY A 104 5.60 -0.51 -13.87
C GLY A 104 5.96 -0.41 -12.38
N GLY A 105 5.72 -1.48 -11.65
CA GLY A 105 5.92 -1.55 -10.21
C GLY A 105 4.74 -0.94 -9.44
N ALA A 106 5.02 -0.30 -8.31
CA ALA A 106 4.00 0.41 -7.53
C ALA A 106 3.61 1.72 -8.23
N LEU A 107 2.31 1.86 -8.50
CA LEU A 107 1.75 2.93 -9.34
C LEU A 107 1.21 4.06 -8.45
N TYR A 108 2.12 4.80 -7.79
CA TYR A 108 1.79 5.89 -6.89
C TYR A 108 2.36 7.21 -7.40
N ASP A 109 1.58 8.28 -7.33
CA ASP A 109 1.95 9.63 -7.82
C ASP A 109 3.20 10.18 -7.12
N TYR A 110 3.34 9.95 -5.81
CA TYR A 110 4.52 10.38 -5.07
C TYR A 110 5.79 9.61 -5.47
N LEU A 111 5.69 8.38 -6.02
CA LEU A 111 6.83 7.69 -6.63
C LEU A 111 7.21 8.31 -7.97
N SER A 112 6.24 8.78 -8.76
CA SER A 112 6.51 9.52 -9.99
C SER A 112 7.27 10.81 -9.71
N LEU A 113 6.90 11.52 -8.62
CA LEU A 113 7.64 12.70 -8.17
C LEU A 113 9.05 12.34 -7.68
N ASP A 114 9.22 11.21 -7.01
CA ASP A 114 10.55 10.75 -6.59
C ASP A 114 11.40 10.30 -7.78
N ASP A 115 10.80 9.66 -8.79
CA ASP A 115 11.46 9.33 -10.06
C ASP A 115 12.02 10.60 -10.74
N PHE A 116 11.24 11.68 -10.77
CA PHE A 116 11.69 12.98 -11.24
C PHE A 116 12.94 13.46 -10.47
N ARG A 117 12.93 13.34 -9.13
CA ARG A 117 14.08 13.72 -8.29
C ARG A 117 15.32 12.88 -8.58
N ILE A 118 15.17 11.58 -8.86
CA ILE A 118 16.27 10.69 -9.23
C ILE A 118 16.86 11.10 -10.58
N ILE A 119 16.02 11.31 -11.60
CA ILE A 119 16.45 11.71 -12.93
C ILE A 119 17.14 13.08 -12.88
N THR A 120 16.54 14.05 -12.21
CA THR A 120 17.12 15.39 -12.04
C THR A 120 18.50 15.32 -11.35
N ASN A 121 18.62 14.51 -10.28
CA ASN A 121 19.89 14.31 -9.60
C ASN A 121 20.94 13.64 -10.53
N ARG A 122 20.49 12.70 -11.40
CA ARG A 122 21.37 12.01 -12.35
C ARG A 122 21.88 12.94 -13.43
N LEU A 123 21.04 13.83 -13.96
CA LEU A 123 21.39 14.73 -15.06
C LEU A 123 22.13 15.99 -14.60
N PHE A 124 21.69 16.59 -13.51
CA PHE A 124 22.13 17.94 -13.09
C PHE A 124 22.73 17.98 -11.68
N GLY A 125 22.66 16.88 -10.91
CA GLY A 125 23.15 16.81 -9.53
C GLY A 125 24.42 15.99 -9.37
N ASN A 126 24.60 15.46 -8.15
CA ASN A 126 25.76 14.66 -7.76
C ASN A 126 25.76 13.21 -8.26
N LYS A 127 24.72 12.78 -8.97
CA LYS A 127 24.53 11.47 -9.59
C LYS A 127 24.42 10.27 -8.63
N LYS A 128 24.23 10.51 -7.32
CA LYS A 128 24.23 9.46 -6.29
C LYS A 128 22.84 8.87 -6.04
N ARG A 129 21.75 9.67 -6.26
CA ARG A 129 20.39 9.23 -5.95
C ARG A 129 19.92 8.09 -6.85
N LYS A 130 19.30 7.08 -6.26
CA LYS A 130 18.78 5.88 -6.95
C LYS A 130 17.48 5.38 -6.33
N THR A 131 16.82 4.43 -7.01
CA THR A 131 15.54 3.89 -6.56
C THR A 131 15.61 3.20 -5.21
N ASP A 132 16.73 2.57 -4.87
CA ASP A 132 16.92 1.88 -3.59
C ASP A 132 16.93 2.83 -2.38
N ASP A 133 17.28 4.11 -2.60
CA ASP A 133 17.33 5.11 -1.53
C ASP A 133 15.96 5.42 -0.94
N ARG A 134 14.87 5.06 -1.61
CA ARG A 134 13.49 5.34 -1.18
C ARG A 134 12.88 4.25 -0.29
N ILE A 135 13.50 3.07 -0.20
CA ILE A 135 12.95 1.93 0.54
C ILE A 135 13.16 2.12 2.06
N PRO A 136 12.16 1.79 2.92
CA PRO A 136 10.81 1.34 2.56
C PRO A 136 9.90 2.47 2.07
N VAL A 137 8.94 2.12 1.21
CA VAL A 137 7.94 3.07 0.67
C VAL A 137 6.60 2.82 1.35
N PRO A 138 6.01 3.83 2.02
CA PRO A 138 4.65 3.69 2.54
C PRO A 138 3.62 3.70 1.41
N TYR A 139 2.46 3.08 1.64
CA TYR A 139 1.31 3.23 0.75
C TYR A 139 0.00 3.37 1.53
N VAL A 140 -1.01 3.90 0.86
CA VAL A 140 -2.34 4.12 1.40
C VAL A 140 -3.40 3.52 0.48
N ILE A 141 -4.39 2.87 1.10
CA ILE A 141 -5.65 2.48 0.46
C ILE A 141 -6.73 3.41 1.03
N PHE A 142 -7.38 4.18 0.16
CA PHE A 142 -8.34 5.22 0.52
C PHE A 142 -9.75 4.66 0.78
N THR A 143 -9.83 3.68 1.67
CA THR A 143 -11.10 3.24 2.26
C THR A 143 -11.54 4.21 3.35
N ASP A 144 -12.69 3.96 3.98
CA ASP A 144 -13.15 4.69 5.15
C ASP A 144 -13.44 3.71 6.29
N PRO A 145 -12.59 3.69 7.35
CA PRO A 145 -11.36 4.47 7.51
C PRO A 145 -10.26 4.08 6.50
N PRO A 146 -9.27 4.95 6.26
CA PRO A 146 -8.15 4.64 5.37
C PRO A 146 -7.20 3.60 5.99
N LEU A 147 -6.54 2.81 5.11
CA LEU A 147 -5.47 1.91 5.49
C LEU A 147 -4.14 2.44 4.97
N ALA A 148 -3.17 2.61 5.87
CA ALA A 148 -1.80 2.94 5.52
C ALA A 148 -0.85 1.83 5.95
N HIS A 149 0.18 1.56 5.14
CA HIS A 149 1.17 0.52 5.44
C HIS A 149 2.57 0.95 5.05
N ILE A 150 3.56 0.47 5.79
CA ILE A 150 4.98 0.58 5.47
C ILE A 150 5.75 -0.66 5.94
N GLY A 151 6.73 -1.09 5.15
CA GLY A 151 7.63 -2.20 5.48
C GLY A 151 7.08 -3.56 5.11
N MET A 152 7.36 -4.57 5.92
CA MET A 152 6.94 -5.95 5.70
C MET A 152 5.68 -6.28 6.49
N THR A 153 4.86 -7.16 5.94
CA THR A 153 3.82 -7.85 6.70
C THR A 153 4.43 -8.86 7.67
N GLU A 154 3.68 -9.30 8.65
CA GLU A 154 4.10 -10.34 9.60
C GLU A 154 4.51 -11.63 8.86
N GLU A 155 3.72 -12.05 7.87
CA GLU A 155 4.00 -13.24 7.06
C GLU A 155 5.30 -13.11 6.25
N GLU A 156 5.52 -11.95 5.61
CA GLU A 156 6.76 -11.69 4.86
C GLU A 156 7.99 -11.69 5.76
N ALA A 157 7.89 -11.10 6.95
CA ALA A 157 8.99 -11.04 7.89
C ALA A 157 9.34 -12.44 8.46
N VAL A 158 8.32 -13.27 8.77
CA VAL A 158 8.51 -14.68 9.16
C VAL A 158 9.18 -15.47 8.03
N LYS A 159 8.70 -15.34 6.79
CA LYS A 159 9.30 -16.02 5.62
C LYS A 159 10.75 -15.63 5.39
N ARG A 160 11.15 -14.42 5.79
CA ARG A 160 12.56 -13.95 5.72
C ARG A 160 13.39 -14.31 6.94
N GLY A 161 12.85 -15.06 7.91
CA GLY A 161 13.57 -15.55 9.09
C GLY A 161 13.81 -14.52 10.18
N TYR A 162 13.06 -13.42 10.21
CA TYR A 162 13.16 -12.46 11.31
C TYR A 162 12.58 -13.03 12.60
N SER A 163 13.24 -12.75 13.72
CA SER A 163 12.65 -12.91 15.06
C SER A 163 11.78 -11.68 15.34
N LEU A 164 10.49 -11.89 15.55
CA LEU A 164 9.49 -10.82 15.61
C LEU A 164 8.92 -10.63 17.00
N GLN A 165 8.61 -9.37 17.31
CA GLN A 165 7.59 -8.98 18.25
C GLN A 165 6.49 -8.25 17.48
N VAL A 166 5.22 -8.51 17.79
CA VAL A 166 4.07 -7.94 17.11
C VAL A 166 3.13 -7.32 18.13
N SER A 167 2.76 -6.09 17.90
CA SER A 167 1.78 -5.38 18.72
C SER A 167 0.56 -4.98 17.89
N ARG A 168 -0.58 -4.95 18.54
CA ARG A 168 -1.87 -4.56 17.97
C ARG A 168 -2.59 -3.62 18.93
N LEU A 169 -3.14 -2.53 18.40
CA LEU A 169 -3.90 -1.54 19.15
C LEU A 169 -5.22 -1.28 18.41
N PRO A 170 -6.38 -1.61 18.98
CA PRO A 170 -7.68 -1.22 18.42
C PRO A 170 -7.78 0.32 18.30
N ALA A 171 -8.32 0.85 17.21
CA ALA A 171 -8.55 2.28 17.06
C ALA A 171 -9.42 2.87 18.19
N ALA A 172 -10.38 2.08 18.68
CA ALA A 172 -11.23 2.43 19.83
C ALA A 172 -10.45 2.71 21.13
N ALA A 173 -9.20 2.26 21.25
CA ALA A 173 -8.37 2.56 22.43
C ALA A 173 -7.82 3.99 22.39
N ILE A 174 -7.76 4.64 21.22
CA ILE A 174 -7.15 5.95 21.02
C ILE A 174 -8.15 7.06 21.39
N PRO A 175 -7.80 8.03 22.27
CA PRO A 175 -8.71 9.09 22.71
C PRO A 175 -9.31 9.90 21.55
N ARG A 176 -8.52 10.25 20.54
CA ARG A 176 -8.98 11.01 19.37
C ARG A 176 -10.03 10.25 18.57
N ALA A 177 -9.85 8.96 18.32
CA ALA A 177 -10.83 8.14 17.61
C ALA A 177 -12.18 8.12 18.32
N ARG A 178 -12.18 8.03 19.66
CA ARG A 178 -13.41 8.08 20.48
C ARG A 178 -14.09 9.45 20.43
N THR A 179 -13.31 10.52 20.53
CA THR A 179 -13.84 11.89 20.45
C THR A 179 -14.54 12.16 19.11
N LEU A 180 -14.01 11.60 18.03
CA LEU A 180 -14.59 11.73 16.69
C LEU A 180 -15.67 10.69 16.39
N GLN A 181 -15.91 9.72 17.29
CA GLN A 181 -16.78 8.55 17.07
C GLN A 181 -16.36 7.72 15.84
N GLN A 182 -15.07 7.72 15.49
CA GLN A 182 -14.48 6.96 14.37
C GLN A 182 -13.54 5.89 14.94
N ILE A 183 -14.12 4.90 15.55
CA ILE A 183 -13.44 3.86 16.35
C ILE A 183 -13.11 2.61 15.55
N ASP A 184 -13.50 2.56 14.27
CA ASP A 184 -13.27 1.41 13.41
C ASP A 184 -11.78 1.22 13.09
N GLY A 185 -11.37 -0.05 13.08
CA GLY A 185 -10.06 -0.47 12.69
C GLY A 185 -9.06 -0.67 13.82
N MET A 186 -7.78 -0.75 13.44
CA MET A 186 -6.69 -1.05 14.37
C MET A 186 -5.35 -0.59 13.81
N MET A 187 -4.38 -0.43 14.69
CA MET A 187 -2.97 -0.27 14.35
C MET A 187 -2.21 -1.57 14.65
N LYS A 188 -1.22 -1.91 13.82
CA LYS A 188 -0.32 -3.06 14.00
C LYS A 188 1.10 -2.63 13.75
N ALA A 189 2.02 -3.03 14.64
CA ALA A 189 3.45 -2.82 14.48
C ALA A 189 4.21 -4.15 14.60
N ILE A 190 5.27 -4.27 13.82
CA ILE A 190 6.16 -5.44 13.77
C ILE A 190 7.58 -4.94 14.01
N VAL A 191 8.24 -5.48 15.02
CA VAL A 191 9.58 -5.10 15.45
C VAL A 191 10.51 -6.31 15.43
N ASN A 192 11.75 -6.12 15.03
CA ASN A 192 12.79 -7.13 15.16
C ASN A 192 13.13 -7.29 16.65
N ALA A 193 12.90 -8.47 17.20
CA ALA A 193 13.10 -8.78 18.63
C ALA A 193 14.54 -8.59 19.13
N HIS A 194 15.56 -8.69 18.23
CA HIS A 194 16.96 -8.57 18.60
C HIS A 194 17.47 -7.13 18.51
N THR A 195 16.95 -6.35 17.56
CA THR A 195 17.52 -5.02 17.27
C THR A 195 16.60 -3.87 17.71
N GLY A 196 15.34 -4.15 18.02
CA GLY A 196 14.33 -3.13 18.29
C GLY A 196 14.00 -2.24 17.07
N ARG A 197 14.39 -2.66 15.85
CA ARG A 197 14.06 -1.91 14.63
C ARG A 197 12.66 -2.23 14.14
N ILE A 198 11.95 -1.22 13.69
CA ILE A 198 10.61 -1.39 13.11
C ILE A 198 10.78 -2.06 11.75
N ILE A 199 10.14 -3.24 11.57
CA ILE A 199 10.16 -4.00 10.32
C ILE A 199 8.96 -3.62 9.45
N GLY A 200 7.81 -3.39 10.07
CA GLY A 200 6.59 -3.03 9.39
C GLY A 200 5.57 -2.40 10.31
N CYS A 201 4.68 -1.62 9.73
CA CYS A 201 3.56 -1.01 10.45
C CYS A 201 2.36 -0.86 9.51
N THR A 202 1.18 -1.23 10.02
CA THR A 202 -0.10 -1.04 9.33
C THR A 202 -1.04 -0.27 10.24
N LEU A 203 -1.63 0.78 9.70
CA LEU A 203 -2.60 1.62 10.38
C LEU A 203 -3.90 1.57 9.58
N PHE A 204 -4.92 0.93 10.12
CA PHE A 204 -6.27 0.93 9.57
C PHE A 204 -7.15 1.73 10.52
N CYS A 205 -7.17 3.04 10.35
CA CYS A 205 -7.88 3.99 11.23
C CYS A 205 -7.94 5.37 10.60
N ILE A 206 -8.73 6.27 11.18
CA ILE A 206 -8.70 7.68 10.80
C ILE A 206 -7.29 8.26 10.91
N ASP A 207 -6.95 9.22 10.04
CA ASP A 207 -5.65 9.90 9.94
C ASP A 207 -4.45 8.96 9.66
N ALA A 208 -4.70 7.68 9.31
CA ALA A 208 -3.63 6.73 8.99
C ALA A 208 -2.64 7.25 7.93
N PRO A 209 -3.08 7.96 6.85
CA PRO A 209 -2.16 8.53 5.85
C PRO A 209 -1.15 9.52 6.42
N GLU A 210 -1.52 10.26 7.46
CA GLU A 210 -0.64 11.24 8.11
C GLU A 210 0.25 10.56 9.15
N VAL A 211 -0.32 9.69 9.97
CA VAL A 211 0.40 9.02 11.06
C VAL A 211 1.48 8.08 10.54
N ILE A 212 1.25 7.37 9.42
CA ILE A 212 2.23 6.45 8.84
C ILE A 212 3.54 7.16 8.45
N ASN A 213 3.50 8.45 8.13
CA ASN A 213 4.68 9.22 7.79
C ASN A 213 5.67 9.35 8.97
N LEU A 214 5.18 9.37 10.21
CA LEU A 214 6.03 9.36 11.41
C LEU A 214 6.79 8.04 11.53
N VAL A 215 6.09 6.92 11.30
CA VAL A 215 6.71 5.59 11.28
C VAL A 215 7.69 5.47 10.12
N SER A 216 7.32 5.98 8.94
CA SER A 216 8.19 6.02 7.77
C SER A 216 9.49 6.77 8.04
N LEU A 217 9.41 7.93 8.71
CA LEU A 217 10.56 8.72 9.09
C LEU A 217 11.47 7.97 10.08
N ALA A 218 10.88 7.29 11.08
CA ALA A 218 11.62 6.47 12.02
C ALA A 218 12.33 5.30 11.33
N MET A 219 11.65 4.57 10.46
CA MET A 219 12.23 3.46 9.69
C MET A 219 13.32 3.94 8.74
N LYS A 220 13.10 5.06 8.04
CA LYS A 220 14.08 5.62 7.10
C LYS A 220 15.40 6.03 7.75
N ASN A 221 15.34 6.45 9.01
CA ASN A 221 16.51 6.83 9.81
C ASN A 221 17.02 5.69 10.70
N ASP A 222 16.55 4.47 10.49
CA ASP A 222 16.93 3.28 11.26
C ASP A 222 16.82 3.50 12.79
N LEU A 223 15.74 4.16 13.25
CA LEU A 223 15.53 4.45 14.66
C LEU A 223 14.98 3.22 15.39
N HIS A 224 15.34 3.10 16.67
CA HIS A 224 14.77 2.11 17.56
C HIS A 224 13.29 2.45 17.85
N TYR A 225 12.42 1.44 17.98
CA TYR A 225 10.98 1.64 18.21
C TYR A 225 10.66 2.53 19.42
N SER A 226 11.52 2.54 20.44
CA SER A 226 11.36 3.34 21.65
C SER A 226 11.26 4.85 21.36
N ILE A 227 11.78 5.31 20.23
CA ILE A 227 11.62 6.71 19.82
C ILE A 227 10.13 7.05 19.66
N LEU A 228 9.33 6.18 19.06
CA LEU A 228 7.89 6.39 18.92
C LEU A 228 7.13 6.07 20.21
N ARG A 229 7.59 5.11 21.01
CA ARG A 229 7.01 4.76 22.30
C ARG A 229 7.12 5.93 23.29
N ASP A 230 8.26 6.59 23.34
CA ASP A 230 8.56 7.58 24.38
C ASP A 230 8.43 9.04 23.89
N PHE A 231 8.00 9.23 22.61
CA PHE A 231 7.83 10.56 22.03
C PHE A 231 6.66 11.33 22.65
N ILE A 232 6.80 12.63 22.78
CA ILE A 232 5.71 13.51 23.24
C ILE A 232 4.85 13.89 22.04
N PHE A 233 3.73 13.22 21.86
CA PHE A 233 2.73 13.59 20.86
C PHE A 233 1.71 14.57 21.42
N THR A 234 1.10 15.38 20.55
CA THR A 234 0.02 16.28 20.94
C THR A 234 -1.23 15.48 21.34
N HIS A 235 -2.00 15.99 22.32
CA HIS A 235 -3.25 15.36 22.78
C HIS A 235 -4.44 16.31 22.53
N PRO A 236 -5.63 15.81 22.07
CA PRO A 236 -5.84 14.46 21.53
C PRO A 236 -5.46 14.37 20.04
N SER A 237 -4.73 13.35 19.66
CA SER A 237 -4.35 13.08 18.28
C SER A 237 -4.36 11.57 17.97
N MET A 238 -4.38 11.19 16.68
CA MET A 238 -4.19 9.78 16.32
C MET A 238 -2.74 9.35 16.49
N SER A 239 -1.80 10.28 16.37
CA SER A 239 -0.36 10.02 16.52
C SER A 239 0.02 9.54 17.92
N GLU A 240 -0.66 9.98 19.00
CA GLU A 240 -0.40 9.49 20.35
C GLU A 240 -0.67 7.99 20.51
N GLY A 241 -1.50 7.39 19.65
CA GLY A 241 -1.70 5.95 19.60
C GLY A 241 -0.41 5.16 19.31
N LEU A 242 0.61 5.80 18.74
CA LEU A 242 1.93 5.17 18.56
C LEU A 242 2.63 4.90 19.88
N ASN A 243 2.44 5.73 20.93
CA ASN A 243 2.99 5.43 22.25
C ASN A 243 2.46 4.10 22.75
N ASP A 244 1.13 3.90 22.74
CA ASP A 244 0.50 2.66 23.22
C ASP A 244 0.79 1.47 22.31
N LEU A 245 0.82 1.67 20.97
CA LEU A 245 1.16 0.63 20.03
C LEU A 245 2.57 0.07 20.28
N PHE A 246 3.54 0.94 20.54
CA PHE A 246 4.94 0.54 20.75
C PHE A 246 5.26 0.24 22.23
N LYS A 247 4.34 0.44 23.16
CA LYS A 247 4.52 0.11 24.58
C LYS A 247 4.54 -1.38 24.88
N ALA A 248 3.96 -2.18 23.98
CA ALA A 248 3.86 -3.63 24.14
C ALA A 248 5.18 -4.38 23.83
N PHE A 249 6.27 -3.68 23.46
CA PHE A 249 7.59 -4.23 23.15
C PHE A 249 8.60 -4.07 24.29
#